data_1360a3918be389ae58f672c498bee070
#
_entry.id   1360a3918be389ae58f672c498bee070
#
_cell.length_a   1.000
_cell.length_b   1.000
_cell.length_c   1.000
_cell.angle_alpha   90.00
_cell.angle_beta   90.00
_cell.angle_gamma   90.00
#
_symmetry.space_group_name_H-M   'P 1'
#
loop_
_entity.id
_entity.type
_entity.pdbx_description
1 polymer ?
#
loop_
_entity_poly.entity_id
_entity_poly.type
_entity_poly.pdbx_seq_one_letter_code
_entity_poly.pdbx_strand_id
1 'polypeptide(L)'
;MSSKVSKLGLKFRPHFKTHQSLEISNWFREFPIDGITVSSLKMAKYFASDGWESITVAFPFNILDIKEINALASKIDLRILVVDSESAIELDKSLTSDVSVYIEIDPDYGRSGIHFSDTEQIDKLISAVNNSEKLTLHGFYSHAGHSYKCRSSNDIARFSKPIIGNLSQLKNKYDLSICFGDTPSCSVLKNFGAIDELSPGNFVFYDWIQTQIGSCDPKDIAIAMKCPVVAKYQSRNELLIHGGAVHFSKDYDLLESGEPYFGQVVPTLNRGWG
;
A
#
# COMPACT_ATOMS: atom_id res chain seq x y z
N MET A 1 -13.23 -1.66 4.85
CA MET A 1 -12.45 -0.51 4.34
C MET A 1 -13.29 0.35 3.38
N SER A 2 -13.84 -0.18 2.29
CA SER A 2 -14.61 0.60 1.29
C SER A 2 -15.71 1.48 1.90
N SER A 3 -16.58 0.93 2.73
CA SER A 3 -17.64 1.71 3.43
C SER A 3 -17.08 2.84 4.30
N LYS A 4 -15.90 2.66 4.89
CA LYS A 4 -15.24 3.71 5.67
C LYS A 4 -14.78 4.85 4.77
N VAL A 5 -14.11 4.52 3.65
CA VAL A 5 -13.59 5.50 2.70
C VAL A 5 -14.73 6.31 2.07
N SER A 6 -15.81 5.64 1.64
CA SER A 6 -17.02 6.30 1.13
C SER A 6 -17.65 7.26 2.14
N LYS A 7 -17.77 6.86 3.42
CA LYS A 7 -18.32 7.73 4.48
C LYS A 7 -17.46 8.98 4.74
N LEU A 8 -16.16 8.91 4.45
CA LEU A 8 -15.24 10.03 4.56
C LEU A 8 -15.23 10.92 3.32
N GLY A 9 -15.94 10.55 2.25
CA GLY A 9 -15.94 11.28 0.98
C GLY A 9 -14.62 11.20 0.22
N LEU A 10 -13.79 10.18 0.50
CA LEU A 10 -12.49 10.00 -0.12
C LEU A 10 -12.57 9.01 -1.28
N LYS A 11 -11.64 9.11 -2.23
CA LYS A 11 -11.43 8.11 -3.27
C LYS A 11 -10.75 6.87 -2.69
N PHE A 12 -11.03 5.71 -3.29
CA PHE A 12 -10.48 4.45 -2.84
C PHE A 12 -9.75 3.71 -3.96
N ARG A 13 -8.46 3.52 -3.79
CA ARG A 13 -7.57 2.84 -4.74
C ARG A 13 -6.78 1.75 -4.02
N PRO A 14 -7.41 0.60 -3.68
CA PRO A 14 -6.79 -0.44 -2.87
C PRO A 14 -5.54 -1.01 -3.53
N HIS A 15 -4.55 -1.39 -2.70
CA HIS A 15 -3.28 -1.92 -3.17
C HIS A 15 -3.31 -3.45 -3.26
N PHE A 16 -3.29 -3.97 -4.48
CA PHE A 16 -3.47 -5.40 -4.78
C PHE A 16 -2.22 -6.28 -4.60
N LYS A 17 -1.08 -5.70 -4.13
CA LYS A 17 0.14 -6.48 -3.87
C LYS A 17 -0.06 -7.58 -2.82
N THR A 18 -1.01 -7.41 -1.91
CA THR A 18 -1.22 -8.35 -0.80
C THR A 18 -1.81 -9.67 -1.27
N HIS A 19 -2.79 -9.64 -2.16
CA HIS A 19 -3.46 -10.87 -2.60
C HIS A 19 -2.97 -11.40 -3.96
N GLN A 20 -2.60 -10.54 -4.90
CA GLN A 20 -2.14 -10.89 -6.25
C GLN A 20 -3.02 -11.93 -6.97
N SER A 21 -4.34 -11.88 -6.74
CA SER A 21 -5.33 -12.82 -7.26
C SER A 21 -6.42 -12.09 -8.04
N LEU A 22 -6.74 -12.58 -9.25
CA LEU A 22 -7.85 -12.07 -10.05
C LEU A 22 -9.20 -12.36 -9.38
N GLU A 23 -9.35 -13.51 -8.74
CA GLU A 23 -10.59 -13.87 -8.04
C GLU A 23 -10.89 -12.89 -6.91
N ILE A 24 -9.89 -12.59 -6.07
CA ILE A 24 -10.05 -11.60 -4.99
C ILE A 24 -10.24 -10.21 -5.57
N SER A 25 -9.54 -9.86 -6.67
CA SER A 25 -9.69 -8.56 -7.32
C SER A 25 -11.14 -8.33 -7.79
N ASN A 26 -11.81 -9.38 -8.24
CA ASN A 26 -13.18 -9.29 -8.71
C ASN A 26 -14.19 -8.94 -7.60
N TRP A 27 -13.90 -9.30 -6.34
CA TRP A 27 -14.73 -8.87 -5.20
C TRP A 27 -14.76 -7.34 -5.04
N PHE A 28 -13.67 -6.67 -5.45
CA PHE A 28 -13.60 -5.21 -5.36
C PHE A 28 -14.46 -4.49 -6.40
N ARG A 29 -14.88 -5.17 -7.49
CA ARG A 29 -15.78 -4.58 -8.50
C ARG A 29 -17.19 -4.31 -7.95
N GLU A 30 -17.55 -4.92 -6.82
CA GLU A 30 -18.81 -4.66 -6.13
C GLU A 30 -18.81 -3.36 -5.32
N PHE A 31 -17.66 -2.70 -5.21
CA PHE A 31 -17.48 -1.49 -4.43
C PHE A 31 -17.12 -0.29 -5.30
N PRO A 32 -17.48 0.94 -4.88
CA PRO A 32 -17.04 2.14 -5.58
C PRO A 32 -15.53 2.34 -5.35
N ILE A 33 -14.72 1.92 -6.31
CA ILE A 33 -13.28 2.15 -6.31
C ILE A 33 -12.86 2.90 -7.56
N ASP A 34 -11.87 3.78 -7.43
CA ASP A 34 -11.40 4.68 -8.49
C ASP A 34 -10.27 4.08 -9.33
N GLY A 35 -9.96 2.82 -9.11
CA GLY A 35 -8.88 2.07 -9.72
C GLY A 35 -8.11 1.29 -8.66
N ILE A 36 -6.97 0.74 -9.04
CA ILE A 36 -6.14 -0.10 -8.16
C ILE A 36 -4.70 0.40 -8.09
N THR A 37 -4.01 0.01 -7.04
CA THR A 37 -2.57 0.20 -6.90
C THR A 37 -1.86 -1.15 -6.92
N VAL A 38 -0.71 -1.21 -7.56
CA VAL A 38 0.17 -2.39 -7.63
C VAL A 38 1.62 -2.01 -7.38
N SER A 39 2.52 -2.99 -7.20
CA SER A 39 3.94 -2.74 -6.90
C SER A 39 4.88 -2.90 -8.10
N SER A 40 4.37 -3.31 -9.27
CA SER A 40 5.20 -3.54 -10.46
C SER A 40 4.37 -3.52 -11.74
N LEU A 41 5.03 -3.29 -12.86
CA LEU A 41 4.41 -3.40 -14.19
C LEU A 41 3.94 -4.82 -14.52
N LYS A 42 4.63 -5.83 -14.00
CA LYS A 42 4.17 -7.22 -14.14
C LYS A 42 2.79 -7.43 -13.52
N MET A 43 2.59 -6.88 -12.32
CA MET A 43 1.27 -6.91 -11.66
C MET A 43 0.26 -6.02 -12.41
N ALA A 44 0.66 -4.84 -12.88
CA ALA A 44 -0.20 -3.98 -13.68
C ALA A 44 -0.71 -4.70 -14.93
N LYS A 45 0.18 -5.36 -15.66
CA LYS A 45 -0.16 -6.18 -16.83
C LYS A 45 -1.13 -7.32 -16.47
N TYR A 46 -0.88 -7.99 -15.35
CA TYR A 46 -1.72 -9.09 -14.87
C TYR A 46 -3.16 -8.63 -14.59
N PHE A 47 -3.33 -7.55 -13.85
CA PHE A 47 -4.66 -7.02 -13.55
C PHE A 47 -5.32 -6.32 -14.74
N ALA A 48 -4.55 -5.63 -15.60
CA ALA A 48 -5.07 -5.05 -16.83
C ALA A 48 -5.64 -6.12 -17.78
N SER A 49 -5.06 -7.33 -17.81
CA SER A 49 -5.60 -8.44 -18.61
C SER A 49 -6.97 -8.95 -18.15
N ASP A 50 -7.38 -8.61 -16.92
CA ASP A 50 -8.70 -8.89 -16.34
C ASP A 50 -9.64 -7.67 -16.40
N GLY A 51 -9.28 -6.62 -17.18
CA GLY A 51 -10.13 -5.44 -17.39
C GLY A 51 -10.07 -4.39 -16.28
N TRP A 52 -8.97 -4.30 -15.53
CA TRP A 52 -8.68 -3.14 -14.70
C TRP A 52 -8.07 -2.03 -15.56
N GLU A 53 -8.79 -0.91 -15.69
CA GLU A 53 -8.47 0.17 -16.65
C GLU A 53 -7.71 1.34 -16.00
N SER A 54 -7.75 1.52 -14.68
CA SER A 54 -7.01 2.56 -13.97
C SER A 54 -6.09 1.93 -12.94
N ILE A 55 -4.77 1.97 -13.21
CA ILE A 55 -3.75 1.28 -12.39
C ILE A 55 -2.62 2.22 -12.04
N THR A 56 -2.35 2.36 -10.74
CA THR A 56 -1.15 3.04 -10.22
C THR A 56 -0.07 2.02 -9.89
N VAL A 57 1.11 2.17 -10.48
CA VAL A 57 2.30 1.41 -10.09
C VAL A 57 3.04 2.19 -9.00
N ALA A 58 2.86 1.77 -7.74
CA ALA A 58 3.46 2.41 -6.57
C ALA A 58 4.91 1.97 -6.36
N PHE A 59 5.74 2.29 -7.32
CA PHE A 59 7.19 2.11 -7.33
C PHE A 59 7.80 3.20 -8.22
N PRO A 60 8.95 3.82 -7.83
CA PRO A 60 9.60 4.81 -8.67
C PRO A 60 9.90 4.29 -10.07
N PHE A 61 9.76 5.18 -11.05
CA PHE A 61 10.04 4.87 -12.45
C PHE A 61 11.42 4.23 -12.65
N ASN A 62 11.45 3.20 -13.50
CA ASN A 62 12.67 2.54 -13.93
C ASN A 62 12.72 2.53 -15.47
N ILE A 63 13.77 3.12 -16.06
CA ILE A 63 13.91 3.21 -17.52
C ILE A 63 13.96 1.84 -18.22
N LEU A 64 14.42 0.81 -17.52
CA LEU A 64 14.45 -0.56 -18.05
C LEU A 64 13.06 -1.10 -18.37
N ASP A 65 12.02 -0.52 -17.78
CA ASP A 65 10.62 -0.95 -17.92
C ASP A 65 9.87 -0.16 -19.02
N ILE A 66 10.54 0.71 -19.77
CA ILE A 66 9.88 1.65 -20.72
C ILE A 66 9.03 0.96 -21.79
N LYS A 67 9.43 -0.24 -22.25
CA LYS A 67 8.66 -1.01 -23.22
C LYS A 67 7.31 -1.46 -22.65
N GLU A 68 7.31 -1.92 -21.42
CA GLU A 68 6.13 -2.35 -20.70
C GLU A 68 5.23 -1.17 -20.35
N ILE A 69 5.82 -0.03 -19.97
CA ILE A 69 5.09 1.23 -19.72
C ILE A 69 4.33 1.64 -20.96
N ASN A 70 5.01 1.75 -22.12
CA ASN A 70 4.38 2.12 -23.38
C ASN A 70 3.27 1.16 -23.80
N ALA A 71 3.50 -0.15 -23.63
CA ALA A 71 2.52 -1.17 -23.96
C ALA A 71 1.28 -1.14 -23.07
N LEU A 72 1.40 -0.71 -21.82
CA LEU A 72 0.27 -0.55 -20.89
C LEU A 72 -0.41 0.80 -21.07
N ALA A 73 0.34 1.89 -21.16
CA ALA A 73 -0.20 3.24 -21.28
C ALA A 73 -1.08 3.41 -22.53
N SER A 74 -0.81 2.66 -23.60
CA SER A 74 -1.67 2.66 -24.80
C SER A 74 -3.04 1.98 -24.58
N LYS A 75 -3.29 1.34 -23.43
CA LYS A 75 -4.49 0.51 -23.19
C LYS A 75 -5.26 0.89 -21.96
N ILE A 76 -4.61 1.50 -20.96
CA ILE A 76 -5.20 1.81 -19.66
C ILE A 76 -4.73 3.18 -19.17
N ASP A 77 -5.48 3.79 -18.23
CA ASP A 77 -5.02 4.92 -17.42
C ASP A 77 -3.90 4.42 -16.48
N LEU A 78 -2.67 4.44 -16.99
CA LEU A 78 -1.48 4.04 -16.24
C LEU A 78 -0.95 5.24 -15.48
N ARG A 79 -0.74 5.05 -14.18
CA ARG A 79 -0.11 6.04 -13.30
C ARG A 79 1.16 5.46 -12.71
N ILE A 80 2.24 6.21 -12.73
CA ILE A 80 3.55 5.80 -12.20
C ILE A 80 4.11 6.85 -11.25
N LEU A 81 5.08 6.45 -10.41
CA LEU A 81 5.72 7.37 -9.49
C LEU A 81 7.01 7.92 -10.08
N VAL A 82 7.24 9.21 -9.89
CA VAL A 82 8.51 9.89 -10.19
C VAL A 82 9.05 10.54 -8.93
N VAL A 83 10.38 10.59 -8.79
CA VAL A 83 11.06 11.05 -7.57
C VAL A 83 12.11 12.13 -7.82
N ASP A 84 12.43 12.42 -9.09
CA ASP A 84 13.38 13.47 -9.51
C ASP A 84 13.06 13.96 -10.92
N SER A 85 13.56 15.16 -11.25
CA SER A 85 13.31 15.80 -12.54
C SER A 85 14.01 15.11 -13.70
N GLU A 86 15.16 14.47 -13.47
CA GLU A 86 15.93 13.79 -14.52
C GLU A 86 15.19 12.56 -15.01
N SER A 87 14.70 11.75 -14.08
CA SER A 87 13.88 10.57 -14.42
C SER A 87 12.57 10.94 -15.10
N ALA A 88 11.93 12.05 -14.71
CA ALA A 88 10.71 12.53 -15.38
C ALA A 88 10.98 12.96 -16.82
N ILE A 89 12.07 13.70 -17.08
CA ILE A 89 12.50 14.12 -18.42
C ILE A 89 12.85 12.91 -19.28
N GLU A 90 13.54 11.92 -18.73
CA GLU A 90 13.91 10.69 -19.44
C GLU A 90 12.68 9.86 -19.79
N LEU A 91 11.73 9.77 -18.87
CA LEU A 91 10.45 9.12 -19.09
C LEU A 91 9.70 9.78 -20.25
N ASP A 92 9.52 11.11 -20.21
CA ASP A 92 8.80 11.87 -21.26
C ASP A 92 9.36 11.60 -22.65
N LYS A 93 10.71 11.68 -22.79
CA LYS A 93 11.41 11.42 -24.06
C LYS A 93 11.20 10.00 -24.59
N SER A 94 10.96 9.05 -23.71
CA SER A 94 10.90 7.62 -24.04
C SER A 94 9.47 7.11 -24.22
N LEU A 95 8.46 7.91 -23.85
CA LEU A 95 7.06 7.54 -23.97
C LEU A 95 6.57 7.65 -25.42
N THR A 96 5.64 6.76 -25.78
CA THR A 96 4.87 6.79 -27.03
C THR A 96 3.39 7.12 -26.81
N SER A 97 2.94 7.14 -25.57
CA SER A 97 1.57 7.46 -25.14
C SER A 97 1.61 8.29 -23.86
N ASP A 98 0.52 9.00 -23.60
CA ASP A 98 0.39 9.81 -22.39
C ASP A 98 0.38 8.93 -21.12
N VAL A 99 1.01 9.41 -20.06
CA VAL A 99 1.08 8.76 -18.76
C VAL A 99 0.80 9.77 -17.66
N SER A 100 -0.05 9.40 -16.72
CA SER A 100 -0.24 10.18 -15.50
C SER A 100 0.87 9.86 -14.50
N VAL A 101 1.40 10.87 -13.82
CA VAL A 101 2.44 10.69 -12.80
C VAL A 101 2.03 11.23 -11.45
N TYR A 102 2.43 10.51 -10.42
CA TYR A 102 2.47 11.01 -9.05
C TYR A 102 3.92 11.34 -8.68
N ILE A 103 4.11 12.42 -7.96
CA ILE A 103 5.36 12.68 -7.24
C ILE A 103 5.32 11.91 -5.94
N GLU A 104 6.26 10.98 -5.73
CA GLU A 104 6.35 10.26 -4.47
C GLU A 104 6.94 11.17 -3.39
N ILE A 105 6.20 11.30 -2.28
CA ILE A 105 6.59 12.09 -1.11
C ILE A 105 6.97 11.18 0.04
N ASP A 106 8.19 11.33 0.54
CA ASP A 106 8.61 10.70 1.80
C ASP A 106 8.05 11.48 3.00
N PRO A 107 7.18 10.84 3.80
CA PRO A 107 6.60 11.45 4.99
C PRO A 107 7.51 11.31 6.23
N ASP A 108 8.83 11.33 6.07
CA ASP A 108 9.84 11.06 7.10
C ASP A 108 10.03 9.55 7.42
N TYR A 109 9.71 8.70 6.44
CA TYR A 109 9.93 7.26 6.57
C TYR A 109 11.34 6.82 6.16
N GLY A 110 11.97 7.57 5.25
CA GLY A 110 13.34 7.33 4.79
C GLY A 110 13.47 6.12 3.86
N ARG A 111 12.41 5.77 3.10
CA ARG A 111 12.44 4.65 2.16
C ARG A 111 12.65 5.10 0.71
N SER A 112 11.78 5.94 0.21
CA SER A 112 11.78 6.46 -1.16
C SER A 112 10.94 7.74 -1.23
N GLY A 113 11.09 8.50 -2.31
CA GLY A 113 10.38 9.75 -2.53
C GLY A 113 11.17 10.99 -2.10
N ILE A 114 10.64 12.16 -2.47
CA ILE A 114 11.19 13.45 -2.04
C ILE A 114 10.67 13.74 -0.64
N HIS A 115 11.55 14.11 0.28
CA HIS A 115 11.12 14.49 1.63
C HIS A 115 10.11 15.64 1.57
N PHE A 116 9.03 15.57 2.34
CA PHE A 116 7.92 16.53 2.27
C PHE A 116 8.34 17.99 2.48
N SER A 117 9.47 18.26 3.14
CA SER A 117 9.99 19.60 3.36
C SER A 117 10.92 20.10 2.27
N ASP A 118 11.37 19.24 1.35
CA ASP A 118 12.26 19.63 0.24
C ASP A 118 11.46 20.22 -0.91
N THR A 119 10.94 21.41 -0.66
CA THR A 119 10.12 22.12 -1.64
C THR A 119 10.87 22.53 -2.88
N GLU A 120 12.19 22.66 -2.82
CA GLU A 120 13.00 22.99 -3.99
C GLU A 120 13.02 21.83 -5.00
N GLN A 121 13.23 20.60 -4.55
CA GLN A 121 13.15 19.41 -5.41
C GLN A 121 11.73 19.17 -5.92
N ILE A 122 10.73 19.37 -5.08
CA ILE A 122 9.31 19.27 -5.49
C ILE A 122 9.01 20.27 -6.60
N ASP A 123 9.40 21.56 -6.44
CA ASP A 123 9.18 22.61 -7.44
C ASP A 123 9.89 22.29 -8.78
N LYS A 124 11.12 21.79 -8.73
CA LYS A 124 11.87 21.36 -9.93
C LYS A 124 11.16 20.20 -10.65
N LEU A 125 10.69 19.20 -9.92
CA LEU A 125 10.02 18.06 -10.51
C LEU A 125 8.66 18.45 -11.09
N ILE A 126 7.85 19.25 -10.39
CA ILE A 126 6.60 19.81 -10.91
C ILE A 126 6.86 20.56 -12.22
N SER A 127 7.90 21.42 -12.26
CA SER A 127 8.26 22.16 -13.48
C SER A 127 8.66 21.22 -14.62
N ALA A 128 9.42 20.17 -14.34
CA ALA A 128 9.82 19.18 -15.35
C ALA A 128 8.59 18.46 -15.95
N VAL A 129 7.65 18.03 -15.08
CA VAL A 129 6.41 17.37 -15.54
C VAL A 129 5.52 18.34 -16.31
N ASN A 130 5.35 19.57 -15.85
CA ASN A 130 4.50 20.56 -16.54
C ASN A 130 5.06 21.01 -17.91
N ASN A 131 6.36 20.87 -18.13
CA ASN A 131 7.02 21.16 -19.41
C ASN A 131 7.10 19.93 -20.33
N SER A 132 6.60 18.78 -19.90
CA SER A 132 6.61 17.55 -20.70
C SER A 132 5.44 17.54 -21.71
N GLU A 133 5.59 16.76 -22.79
CA GLU A 133 4.56 16.58 -23.80
C GLU A 133 3.60 15.43 -23.49
N LYS A 134 4.08 14.40 -22.74
CA LYS A 134 3.36 13.14 -22.51
C LYS A 134 3.11 12.81 -21.06
N LEU A 135 3.62 13.64 -20.12
CA LEU A 135 3.33 13.45 -18.70
C LEU A 135 2.19 14.37 -18.24
N THR A 136 1.28 13.83 -17.48
CA THR A 136 0.26 14.61 -16.78
C THR A 136 0.46 14.47 -15.29
N LEU A 137 0.69 15.57 -14.59
CA LEU A 137 0.83 15.56 -13.12
C LEU A 137 -0.51 15.28 -12.48
N HIS A 138 -0.63 14.12 -11.84
CA HIS A 138 -1.85 13.72 -11.15
C HIS A 138 -1.90 14.21 -9.70
N GLY A 139 -0.76 14.19 -9.01
CA GLY A 139 -0.68 14.62 -7.62
C GLY A 139 0.52 14.05 -6.87
N PHE A 140 0.37 13.95 -5.56
CA PHE A 140 1.37 13.36 -4.66
C PHE A 140 0.94 11.96 -4.22
N TYR A 141 1.91 11.06 -4.07
CA TYR A 141 1.72 9.73 -3.49
C TYR A 141 2.59 9.58 -2.26
N SER A 142 2.05 9.12 -1.15
CA SER A 142 2.82 8.95 0.09
C SER A 142 2.44 7.68 0.83
N HIS A 143 3.45 7.03 1.43
CA HIS A 143 3.29 5.80 2.22
C HIS A 143 4.03 5.90 3.56
N ALA A 144 3.26 5.90 4.66
CA ALA A 144 3.80 6.01 6.02
C ALA A 144 4.09 4.63 6.65
N GLY A 145 5.00 3.86 6.04
CA GLY A 145 5.29 2.47 6.47
C GLY A 145 5.82 2.32 7.90
N HIS A 146 6.34 3.38 8.50
CA HIS A 146 6.76 3.37 9.91
C HIS A 146 5.58 3.30 10.90
N SER A 147 4.32 3.46 10.46
CA SER A 147 3.11 3.15 11.24
C SER A 147 3.06 1.71 11.75
N TYR A 148 3.73 0.79 11.05
CA TYR A 148 3.86 -0.61 11.46
C TYR A 148 4.69 -0.82 12.75
N LYS A 149 5.38 0.20 13.24
CA LYS A 149 6.08 0.19 14.53
C LYS A 149 5.20 0.62 15.71
N CYS A 150 3.98 1.09 15.47
CA CYS A 150 3.02 1.43 16.52
C CYS A 150 2.59 0.16 17.30
N ARG A 151 2.05 0.36 18.50
CA ARG A 151 1.62 -0.73 19.39
C ARG A 151 0.18 -0.53 19.91
N SER A 152 -0.51 0.47 19.43
CA SER A 152 -1.92 0.72 19.75
C SER A 152 -2.58 1.61 18.72
N SER A 153 -3.90 1.59 18.65
CA SER A 153 -4.68 2.52 17.81
C SER A 153 -4.42 3.99 18.19
N ASN A 154 -4.18 4.27 19.47
CA ASN A 154 -3.83 5.62 19.92
C ASN A 154 -2.44 6.03 19.44
N ASP A 155 -1.47 5.10 19.42
CA ASP A 155 -0.15 5.38 18.86
C ASP A 155 -0.23 5.65 17.37
N ILE A 156 -0.99 4.86 16.62
CA ILE A 156 -1.22 5.08 15.18
C ILE A 156 -1.81 6.47 14.96
N ALA A 157 -2.85 6.85 15.72
CA ALA A 157 -3.49 8.15 15.57
C ALA A 157 -2.54 9.32 15.89
N ARG A 158 -1.76 9.20 16.97
CA ARG A 158 -0.76 10.20 17.37
C ARG A 158 0.35 10.34 16.35
N PHE A 159 0.85 9.21 15.86
CA PHE A 159 1.90 9.11 14.87
C PHE A 159 1.47 9.70 13.51
N SER A 160 0.28 9.36 13.03
CA SER A 160 -0.19 9.78 11.71
C SER A 160 -0.59 11.27 11.64
N LYS A 161 -0.91 11.89 12.77
CA LYS A 161 -1.39 13.28 12.81
C LYS A 161 -0.41 14.30 12.20
N PRO A 162 0.88 14.34 12.57
CA PRO A 162 1.84 15.25 11.93
C PRO A 162 2.04 14.94 10.45
N ILE A 163 2.05 13.67 10.05
CA ILE A 163 2.20 13.26 8.65
C ILE A 163 1.05 13.82 7.80
N ILE A 164 -0.18 13.61 8.24
CA ILE A 164 -1.37 14.14 7.55
C ILE A 164 -1.32 15.68 7.52
N GLY A 165 -0.83 16.32 8.59
CA GLY A 165 -0.63 17.77 8.65
C GLY A 165 0.34 18.27 7.60
N ASN A 166 1.51 17.64 7.48
CA ASN A 166 2.54 17.99 6.50
C ASN A 166 2.06 17.78 5.06
N LEU A 167 1.40 16.65 4.78
CA LEU A 167 0.81 16.40 3.47
C LEU A 167 -0.29 17.42 3.14
N SER A 168 -1.12 17.80 4.12
CA SER A 168 -2.13 18.84 3.91
C SER A 168 -1.51 20.21 3.59
N GLN A 169 -0.35 20.54 4.17
CA GLN A 169 0.39 21.76 3.81
C GLN A 169 0.88 21.72 2.35
N LEU A 170 1.39 20.56 1.88
CA LEU A 170 1.77 20.40 0.48
C LEU A 170 0.57 20.58 -0.44
N LYS A 171 -0.59 20.01 -0.13
CA LYS A 171 -1.81 20.23 -0.90
C LYS A 171 -2.19 21.70 -0.98
N ASN A 172 -2.15 22.41 0.16
CA ASN A 172 -2.47 23.83 0.20
C ASN A 172 -1.49 24.68 -0.62
N LYS A 173 -0.20 24.29 -0.67
CA LYS A 173 0.82 24.99 -1.44
C LYS A 173 0.68 24.77 -2.94
N TYR A 174 0.39 23.54 -3.38
CA TYR A 174 0.48 23.14 -4.78
C TYR A 174 -0.87 22.90 -5.46
N ASP A 175 -1.95 22.85 -4.71
CA ASP A 175 -3.31 22.50 -5.18
C ASP A 175 -3.36 21.17 -5.95
N LEU A 176 -2.60 20.19 -5.48
CA LEU A 176 -2.50 18.86 -6.08
C LEU A 176 -3.17 17.81 -5.20
N SER A 177 -3.78 16.80 -5.83
CA SER A 177 -4.39 15.68 -5.10
C SER A 177 -3.34 14.84 -4.36
N ILE A 178 -3.73 14.23 -3.26
CA ILE A 178 -2.86 13.37 -2.46
C ILE A 178 -3.45 11.98 -2.32
N CYS A 179 -2.72 10.97 -2.81
CA CYS A 179 -2.96 9.57 -2.52
C CYS A 179 -2.08 9.13 -1.35
N PHE A 180 -2.70 8.59 -0.31
CA PHE A 180 -2.02 8.17 0.91
C PHE A 180 -2.30 6.70 1.21
N GLY A 181 -1.27 5.96 1.64
CA GLY A 181 -1.40 4.55 1.96
C GLY A 181 -0.49 4.11 3.09
N ASP A 182 -1.02 3.38 3.95
CA ASP A 182 -0.57 2.33 4.86
C ASP A 182 -1.82 1.76 5.53
N THR A 183 -1.81 0.47 5.81
CA THR A 183 -3.01 -0.17 6.38
C THR A 183 -3.31 0.29 7.80
N PRO A 184 -2.32 0.46 8.71
CA PRO A 184 -2.61 0.92 10.07
C PRO A 184 -3.34 2.27 10.12
N SER A 185 -2.79 3.30 9.48
CA SER A 185 -3.42 4.63 9.46
C SER A 185 -4.80 4.59 8.80
N CYS A 186 -4.91 3.93 7.64
CA CYS A 186 -6.18 3.80 6.93
C CYS A 186 -7.24 3.03 7.73
N SER A 187 -6.83 2.10 8.60
CA SER A 187 -7.75 1.34 9.46
C SER A 187 -8.24 2.16 10.65
N VAL A 188 -7.37 2.92 11.29
CA VAL A 188 -7.63 3.59 12.58
C VAL A 188 -8.17 5.01 12.44
N LEU A 189 -7.60 5.82 11.54
CA LEU A 189 -7.94 7.24 11.47
C LEU A 189 -9.39 7.46 11.04
N LYS A 190 -10.01 8.49 11.64
CA LYS A 190 -11.36 8.97 11.34
C LYS A 190 -11.35 10.27 10.53
N ASN A 191 -10.19 10.90 10.39
CA ASN A 191 -10.00 12.13 9.63
C ASN A 191 -8.63 12.08 8.96
N PHE A 192 -8.58 12.42 7.69
CA PHE A 192 -7.38 12.41 6.85
C PHE A 192 -6.98 13.82 6.36
N GLY A 193 -7.48 14.88 7.02
CA GLY A 193 -7.14 16.25 6.62
C GLY A 193 -7.48 16.53 5.16
N ALA A 194 -6.50 16.94 4.39
CA ALA A 194 -6.65 17.27 2.98
C ALA A 194 -6.28 16.12 2.01
N ILE A 195 -6.17 14.88 2.50
CA ILE A 195 -5.95 13.69 1.65
C ILE A 195 -7.20 13.45 0.78
N ASP A 196 -7.01 13.06 -0.47
CA ASP A 196 -8.10 12.84 -1.43
C ASP A 196 -8.37 11.36 -1.70
N GLU A 197 -7.33 10.52 -1.66
CA GLU A 197 -7.41 9.12 -2.04
C GLU A 197 -6.66 8.23 -1.05
N LEU A 198 -7.21 7.06 -0.73
CA LEU A 198 -6.57 6.08 0.15
C LEU A 198 -6.18 4.81 -0.60
N SER A 199 -4.94 4.34 -0.36
CA SER A 199 -4.36 3.17 -1.03
C SER A 199 -3.78 2.12 -0.06
N PRO A 200 -4.56 1.61 0.92
CA PRO A 200 -4.11 0.53 1.79
C PRO A 200 -4.11 -0.83 1.07
N GLY A 201 -3.29 -1.77 1.52
CA GLY A 201 -3.21 -3.11 0.92
C GLY A 201 -3.49 -4.25 1.88
N ASN A 202 -2.82 -4.32 3.02
CA ASN A 202 -2.90 -5.46 3.94
C ASN A 202 -4.29 -5.67 4.54
N PHE A 203 -5.14 -4.63 4.59
CA PHE A 203 -6.51 -4.71 5.14
C PHE A 203 -7.37 -5.81 4.52
N VAL A 204 -7.02 -6.31 3.33
CA VAL A 204 -7.78 -7.37 2.65
C VAL A 204 -7.72 -8.69 3.42
N PHE A 205 -6.61 -8.93 4.08
CA PHE A 205 -6.39 -10.12 4.89
C PHE A 205 -6.22 -9.80 6.37
N TYR A 206 -5.62 -8.69 6.69
CA TYR A 206 -4.98 -8.43 7.96
C TYR A 206 -4.05 -9.59 8.35
N ASP A 207 -3.40 -9.47 9.48
CA ASP A 207 -2.54 -10.49 10.05
C ASP A 207 -2.36 -10.25 11.55
N TRP A 208 -1.62 -11.13 12.21
CA TRP A 208 -1.43 -11.01 13.64
C TRP A 208 -0.64 -9.76 14.03
N ILE A 209 0.32 -9.32 13.18
CA ILE A 209 1.06 -8.06 13.41
C ILE A 209 0.10 -6.87 13.38
N GLN A 210 -0.84 -6.82 12.44
CA GLN A 210 -1.85 -5.77 12.38
C GLN A 210 -2.70 -5.71 13.65
N THR A 211 -2.99 -6.85 14.27
CA THR A 211 -3.68 -6.90 15.56
C THR A 211 -2.80 -6.37 16.68
N GLN A 212 -1.51 -6.74 16.74
CA GLN A 212 -0.55 -6.27 17.75
C GLN A 212 -0.36 -4.75 17.71
N ILE A 213 -0.34 -4.16 16.53
CA ILE A 213 -0.22 -2.71 16.37
C ILE A 213 -1.56 -1.96 16.53
N GLY A 214 -2.66 -2.67 16.77
CA GLY A 214 -3.96 -2.08 17.05
C GLY A 214 -4.72 -1.58 15.83
N SER A 215 -4.41 -2.09 14.63
CA SER A 215 -5.09 -1.68 13.40
C SER A 215 -6.32 -2.52 13.07
N CYS A 216 -6.46 -3.71 13.66
CA CYS A 216 -7.64 -4.58 13.52
C CYS A 216 -7.84 -5.46 14.76
N ASP A 217 -9.00 -6.10 14.86
CA ASP A 217 -9.26 -7.15 15.86
C ASP A 217 -8.83 -8.54 15.32
N PRO A 218 -8.51 -9.52 16.16
CA PRO A 218 -8.20 -10.90 15.73
C PRO A 218 -9.26 -11.53 14.82
N LYS A 219 -10.53 -11.19 15.03
CA LYS A 219 -11.65 -11.68 14.20
C LYS A 219 -11.65 -11.17 12.76
N ASP A 220 -10.90 -10.09 12.49
CA ASP A 220 -10.81 -9.47 11.16
C ASP A 220 -9.72 -10.13 10.30
N ILE A 221 -8.89 -11.02 10.89
CA ILE A 221 -7.88 -11.77 10.15
C ILE A 221 -8.59 -12.81 9.27
N ALA A 222 -8.39 -12.70 7.95
CA ALA A 222 -9.08 -13.52 6.97
C ALA A 222 -8.36 -14.83 6.64
N ILE A 223 -7.07 -14.96 6.96
CA ILE A 223 -6.23 -16.11 6.57
C ILE A 223 -5.58 -16.74 7.81
N ALA A 224 -5.65 -18.07 7.88
CA ALA A 224 -4.93 -18.87 8.86
C ALA A 224 -4.29 -20.10 8.20
N MET A 225 -3.17 -20.56 8.71
CA MET A 225 -2.54 -21.80 8.28
C MET A 225 -3.02 -22.96 9.13
N LYS A 226 -3.62 -23.99 8.50
CA LYS A 226 -3.97 -25.25 9.16
C LYS A 226 -2.82 -26.23 9.02
N CYS A 227 -2.21 -26.64 10.14
CA CYS A 227 -1.08 -27.56 10.16
C CYS A 227 -1.45 -28.84 10.94
N PRO A 228 -1.20 -30.04 10.37
CA PRO A 228 -1.28 -31.29 11.13
C PRO A 228 -0.28 -31.30 12.28
N VAL A 229 -0.70 -31.74 13.45
CA VAL A 229 0.20 -32.06 14.57
C VAL A 229 0.73 -33.46 14.35
N VAL A 230 2.04 -33.60 14.17
CA VAL A 230 2.68 -34.89 13.88
C VAL A 230 3.34 -35.54 15.10
N ALA A 231 3.69 -34.74 16.12
CA ALA A 231 4.19 -35.25 17.40
C ALA A 231 3.87 -34.29 18.54
N LYS A 232 3.78 -34.85 19.75
CA LYS A 232 3.57 -34.09 20.99
C LYS A 232 4.62 -34.51 22.02
N TYR A 233 5.36 -33.52 22.51
CA TYR A 233 6.44 -33.71 23.50
C TYR A 233 6.01 -33.09 24.83
N GLN A 234 5.38 -33.89 25.69
CA GLN A 234 4.83 -33.39 26.95
C GLN A 234 5.94 -32.86 27.89
N SER A 235 7.12 -33.51 27.93
CA SER A 235 8.23 -33.11 28.77
C SER A 235 8.80 -31.71 28.46
N ARG A 236 8.58 -31.22 27.23
CA ARG A 236 9.07 -29.92 26.79
C ARG A 236 7.92 -28.92 26.53
N ASN A 237 6.68 -29.37 26.76
CA ASN A 237 5.46 -28.60 26.41
C ASN A 237 5.46 -28.11 24.94
N GLU A 238 5.85 -28.99 24.02
CA GLU A 238 6.00 -28.68 22.59
C GLU A 238 5.11 -29.54 21.71
N LEU A 239 4.68 -28.97 20.59
CA LEU A 239 4.05 -29.67 19.48
C LEU A 239 4.94 -29.58 18.24
N LEU A 240 5.15 -30.69 17.56
CA LEU A 240 5.71 -30.69 16.23
C LEU A 240 4.57 -30.69 15.20
N ILE A 241 4.57 -29.70 14.35
CA ILE A 241 3.57 -29.54 13.28
C ILE A 241 4.19 -29.78 11.91
N HIS A 242 3.36 -30.21 10.97
CA HIS A 242 3.78 -30.26 9.56
C HIS A 242 3.69 -28.86 8.95
N GLY A 243 4.75 -28.10 9.12
CA GLY A 243 4.92 -26.72 8.66
C GLY A 243 6.31 -26.23 9.05
N GLY A 244 6.81 -25.25 8.36
CA GLY A 244 8.14 -24.72 8.62
C GLY A 244 8.42 -23.43 7.83
N ALA A 245 9.67 -23.00 7.81
CA ALA A 245 10.10 -21.71 7.24
C ALA A 245 9.77 -21.47 5.77
N VAL A 246 9.38 -22.51 5.02
CA VAL A 246 8.88 -22.38 3.63
C VAL A 246 7.37 -22.11 3.58
N HIS A 247 6.64 -22.29 4.68
CA HIS A 247 5.20 -22.13 4.78
C HIS A 247 4.79 -20.90 5.59
N PHE A 248 5.65 -20.46 6.52
CA PHE A 248 5.39 -19.34 7.42
C PHE A 248 6.34 -18.18 7.12
N SER A 249 5.86 -16.95 7.35
CA SER A 249 6.73 -15.79 7.38
C SER A 249 7.78 -15.97 8.47
N LYS A 250 8.97 -15.39 8.23
CA LYS A 250 10.01 -15.24 9.24
C LYS A 250 9.87 -13.93 10.02
N ASP A 251 8.88 -13.13 9.68
CA ASP A 251 8.58 -11.91 10.40
C ASP A 251 8.09 -12.25 11.81
N TYR A 252 8.49 -11.45 12.75
CA TYR A 252 8.12 -11.60 14.15
C TYR A 252 7.91 -10.23 14.80
N ASP A 253 7.18 -10.21 15.88
CA ASP A 253 7.15 -9.10 16.83
C ASP A 253 7.79 -9.53 18.15
N LEU A 254 8.02 -8.60 19.07
CA LEU A 254 8.54 -8.90 20.38
C LEU A 254 7.42 -8.91 21.41
N LEU A 255 7.39 -9.92 22.26
CA LEU A 255 6.61 -9.90 23.49
C LEU A 255 7.15 -8.86 24.47
N GLU A 256 6.39 -8.51 25.49
CA GLU A 256 6.85 -7.66 26.58
C GLU A 256 8.11 -8.24 27.29
N SER A 257 8.28 -9.56 27.27
CA SER A 257 9.49 -10.25 27.75
C SER A 257 10.73 -10.02 26.87
N GLY A 258 10.58 -9.45 25.67
CA GLY A 258 11.65 -9.32 24.67
C GLY A 258 11.86 -10.56 23.81
N GLU A 259 11.07 -11.62 23.99
CA GLU A 259 11.14 -12.83 23.16
C GLU A 259 10.45 -12.64 21.82
N PRO A 260 10.96 -13.25 20.72
CA PRO A 260 10.32 -13.16 19.41
C PRO A 260 8.99 -13.92 19.39
N TYR A 261 7.98 -13.28 18.82
CA TYR A 261 6.63 -13.81 18.68
C TYR A 261 6.25 -13.89 17.18
N PHE A 262 6.11 -15.11 16.68
CA PHE A 262 5.90 -15.38 15.24
C PHE A 262 4.43 -15.54 14.84
N GLY A 263 3.53 -15.68 15.79
CA GLY A 263 2.11 -15.87 15.52
C GLY A 263 1.35 -16.50 16.67
N GLN A 264 0.06 -16.68 16.48
CA GLN A 264 -0.86 -17.23 17.48
C GLN A 264 -1.39 -18.58 17.02
N VAL A 265 -1.28 -19.59 17.90
CA VAL A 265 -2.03 -20.84 17.73
C VAL A 265 -3.46 -20.62 18.23
N VAL A 266 -4.42 -20.83 17.35
CA VAL A 266 -5.84 -20.74 17.69
C VAL A 266 -6.47 -22.13 17.64
N PRO A 267 -7.40 -22.48 18.54
CA PRO A 267 -8.16 -23.72 18.42
C PRO A 267 -8.94 -23.70 17.10
N THR A 268 -9.12 -24.89 16.52
CA THR A 268 -9.94 -25.03 15.33
C THR A 268 -11.36 -24.56 15.70
N LEU A 269 -11.69 -23.34 15.28
CA LEU A 269 -13.07 -22.87 15.42
C LEU A 269 -13.91 -23.73 14.49
N ASN A 270 -15.01 -24.29 15.01
CA ASN A 270 -16.07 -24.98 14.25
C ASN A 270 -16.83 -23.97 13.35
N ARG A 271 -16.12 -23.25 12.49
CA ARG A 271 -16.67 -22.37 11.47
C ARG A 271 -16.51 -23.06 10.12
N GLY A 272 -17.23 -24.21 9.93
CA GLY A 272 -17.54 -24.72 8.59
C GLY A 272 -16.42 -24.80 7.54
N TRP A 273 -15.16 -24.87 7.93
CA TRP A 273 -14.04 -25.13 7.03
C TRP A 273 -13.89 -26.65 6.89
N GLY A 274 -14.69 -27.22 5.99
CA GLY A 274 -14.57 -28.58 5.55
C GLY A 274 -13.40 -28.76 4.59
#